data_9c0be6f88134027ea3b9d4aaf392e140
#
_entry.id   9c0be6f88134027ea3b9d4aaf392e140
#
_cell.length_a   1.000
_cell.length_b   1.000
_cell.length_c   1.000
_cell.angle_alpha   90.00
_cell.angle_beta   90.00
_cell.angle_gamma   90.00
#
_symmetry.space_group_name_H-M   'P 1'
#
loop_
_entity.id
_entity.type
_entity.pdbx_description
1 polymer ?
#
loop_
_entity_poly.entity_id
_entity_poly.type
_entity_poly.pdbx_seq_one_letter_code
_entity_poly.pdbx_strand_id
1 'polypeptide(L)'
;MNLKASIAKLCKKTGMSRQNFYKGRRERVRREVDGNLIEELVRAERMVQPRLGGKKLHHLLKPELKKGGVRIGRDRFFEVLGERGLLLDPLPKAPRTTNSRHSLPVFRNLLADMEVDAPNQAWVSDIT
;
A
#
# COMPACT_ATOMS: atom_id res chain seq x y z
N MET A 1 -18.72 40.09 2.65
CA MET A 1 -20.00 39.76 1.97
C MET A 1 -20.28 38.26 2.10
N ASN A 2 -21.16 37.88 3.01
CA ASN A 2 -21.54 36.48 3.22
C ASN A 2 -22.70 36.15 2.26
N LEU A 3 -22.37 35.71 1.06
CA LEU A 3 -23.35 35.20 0.09
C LEU A 3 -23.86 33.84 0.56
N LYS A 4 -24.85 33.80 1.44
CA LYS A 4 -25.64 32.60 1.75
C LYS A 4 -26.48 32.24 0.50
N ALA A 5 -25.86 31.59 -0.48
CA ALA A 5 -26.59 31.08 -1.62
C ALA A 5 -27.57 30.00 -1.14
N SER A 6 -28.86 30.18 -1.45
CA SER A 6 -29.87 29.17 -1.12
C SER A 6 -29.56 27.85 -1.84
N ILE A 7 -29.49 26.75 -1.09
CA ILE A 7 -29.24 25.40 -1.63
C ILE A 7 -30.24 25.07 -2.76
N ALA A 8 -31.50 25.54 -2.63
CA ALA A 8 -32.49 25.37 -3.66
C ALA A 8 -32.12 26.05 -4.99
N LYS A 9 -31.57 27.29 -4.94
CA LYS A 9 -31.10 28.02 -6.12
C LYS A 9 -29.88 27.34 -6.75
N LEU A 10 -28.94 26.87 -5.91
CA LEU A 10 -27.76 26.12 -6.38
C LEU A 10 -28.16 24.83 -7.09
N CYS A 11 -29.03 24.02 -6.48
CA CYS A 11 -29.51 22.78 -7.07
C CYS A 11 -30.23 23.01 -8.40
N LYS A 12 -31.05 24.05 -8.50
CA LYS A 12 -31.74 24.43 -9.75
C LYS A 12 -30.73 24.81 -10.85
N LYS A 13 -29.68 25.57 -10.49
CA LYS A 13 -28.65 26.02 -11.44
C LYS A 13 -27.74 24.89 -11.94
N THR A 14 -27.48 23.87 -11.11
CA THR A 14 -26.62 22.71 -11.45
C THR A 14 -27.40 21.52 -11.99
N GLY A 15 -28.76 21.58 -12.09
CA GLY A 15 -29.57 20.45 -12.50
C GLY A 15 -29.61 19.29 -11.50
N MET A 16 -29.15 19.50 -10.26
CA MET A 16 -29.09 18.48 -9.22
C MET A 16 -30.32 18.51 -8.31
N SER A 17 -30.88 17.36 -7.93
CA SER A 17 -31.93 17.31 -6.92
C SER A 17 -31.38 17.64 -5.51
N ARG A 18 -32.22 18.24 -4.67
CA ARG A 18 -31.85 18.51 -3.26
C ARG A 18 -31.51 17.24 -2.50
N GLN A 19 -32.19 16.13 -2.76
CA GLN A 19 -31.90 14.83 -2.17
C GLN A 19 -30.48 14.37 -2.50
N ASN A 20 -30.08 14.47 -3.77
CA ASN A 20 -28.73 14.08 -4.22
C ASN A 20 -27.66 14.98 -3.58
N PHE A 21 -27.92 16.28 -3.48
CA PHE A 21 -27.01 17.21 -2.77
C PHE A 21 -26.78 16.79 -1.31
N TYR A 22 -27.84 16.52 -0.55
CA TYR A 22 -27.71 16.12 0.86
C TYR A 22 -27.13 14.71 1.01
N LYS A 23 -27.45 13.78 0.10
CA LYS A 23 -26.82 12.45 0.05
C LYS A 23 -25.30 12.58 -0.14
N GLY A 24 -24.87 13.32 -1.16
CA GLY A 24 -23.46 13.53 -1.44
C GLY A 24 -22.71 14.24 -0.30
N ARG A 25 -23.38 15.18 0.41
CA ARG A 25 -22.80 15.83 1.61
C ARG A 25 -22.58 14.83 2.74
N ARG A 26 -23.56 13.98 3.04
CA ARG A 26 -23.43 12.93 4.07
C ARG A 26 -22.35 11.92 3.72
N GLU A 27 -22.25 11.52 2.47
CA GLU A 27 -21.20 10.61 2.01
C GLU A 27 -19.80 11.23 2.14
N ARG A 28 -19.63 12.52 1.83
CA ARG A 28 -18.35 13.21 2.01
C ARG A 28 -17.93 13.24 3.48
N VAL A 29 -18.83 13.63 4.38
CA VAL A 29 -18.54 13.66 5.83
C VAL A 29 -18.19 12.25 6.31
N ARG A 30 -18.93 11.23 5.90
CA ARG A 30 -18.62 9.84 6.25
C ARG A 30 -17.24 9.42 5.74
N ARG A 31 -16.90 9.72 4.48
CA ARG A 31 -15.58 9.40 3.91
C ARG A 31 -14.45 10.08 4.67
N GLU A 32 -14.66 11.29 5.14
CA GLU A 32 -13.68 12.02 5.93
C GLU A 32 -13.46 11.36 7.29
N VAL A 33 -14.54 11.01 7.99
CA VAL A 33 -14.47 10.28 9.28
C VAL A 33 -13.80 8.92 9.10
N ASP A 34 -14.22 8.15 8.10
CA ASP A 34 -13.63 6.85 7.79
C ASP A 34 -12.12 7.00 7.47
N GLY A 35 -11.75 8.03 6.70
CA GLY A 35 -10.36 8.34 6.37
C GLY A 35 -9.52 8.71 7.60
N ASN A 36 -10.07 9.48 8.54
CA ASN A 36 -9.37 9.85 9.78
C ASN A 36 -9.09 8.62 10.64
N LEU A 37 -10.06 7.72 10.80
CA LEU A 37 -9.86 6.47 11.52
C LEU A 37 -8.78 5.59 10.87
N ILE A 38 -8.80 5.48 9.52
CA ILE A 38 -7.78 4.73 8.79
C ILE A 38 -6.40 5.32 9.02
N GLU A 39 -6.27 6.65 8.95
CA GLU A 39 -5.00 7.33 9.18
C GLU A 39 -4.45 7.08 10.58
N GLU A 40 -5.29 7.21 11.60
CA GLU A 40 -4.92 6.97 12.99
C GLU A 40 -4.41 5.55 13.20
N LEU A 41 -5.16 4.55 12.75
CA LEU A 41 -4.77 3.14 12.86
C LEU A 41 -3.48 2.83 12.09
N VAL A 42 -3.33 3.36 10.89
CA VAL A 42 -2.10 3.17 10.08
C VAL A 42 -0.89 3.81 10.75
N ARG A 43 -1.04 5.01 11.31
CA ARG A 43 0.05 5.68 12.03
C ARG A 43 0.43 4.89 13.29
N ALA A 44 -0.54 4.43 14.07
CA ALA A 44 -0.31 3.61 15.25
C ALA A 44 0.48 2.33 14.91
N GLU A 45 0.06 1.61 13.87
CA GLU A 45 0.74 0.39 13.44
C GLU A 45 2.16 0.66 12.93
N ARG A 46 2.38 1.78 12.25
CA ARG A 46 3.71 2.17 11.76
C ARG A 46 4.65 2.69 12.83
N MET A 47 4.17 3.02 14.02
CA MET A 47 5.05 3.24 15.17
C MET A 47 5.78 1.96 15.56
N VAL A 48 5.15 0.80 15.38
CA VAL A 48 5.75 -0.52 15.66
C VAL A 48 6.49 -1.06 14.45
N GLN A 49 5.90 -0.91 13.25
CA GLN A 49 6.45 -1.42 11.99
C GLN A 49 6.48 -0.32 10.91
N PRO A 50 7.50 0.56 10.91
CA PRO A 50 7.52 1.78 10.09
C PRO A 50 7.35 1.55 8.58
N ARG A 51 7.82 0.43 8.06
CA ARG A 51 7.77 0.11 6.62
C ARG A 51 6.72 -0.93 6.26
N LEU A 52 5.68 -1.08 7.07
CA LEU A 52 4.59 -2.01 6.78
C LEU A 52 3.81 -1.53 5.54
N GLY A 53 3.80 -2.37 4.49
CA GLY A 53 3.18 -2.05 3.21
C GLY A 53 1.64 -2.13 3.24
N GLY A 54 0.98 -1.37 2.35
CA GLY A 54 -0.48 -1.21 2.33
C GLY A 54 -1.28 -2.51 2.26
N LYS A 55 -0.80 -3.56 1.57
CA LYS A 55 -1.50 -4.86 1.54
C LYS A 55 -1.57 -5.51 2.92
N LYS A 56 -0.44 -5.52 3.64
CA LYS A 56 -0.37 -6.08 5.00
C LYS A 56 -1.18 -5.24 5.97
N LEU A 57 -1.09 -3.91 5.90
CA LEU A 57 -1.90 -2.98 6.68
C LEU A 57 -3.40 -3.23 6.48
N HIS A 58 -3.88 -3.31 5.25
CA HIS A 58 -5.29 -3.59 4.98
C HIS A 58 -5.75 -4.91 5.61
N HIS A 59 -4.93 -5.97 5.52
CA HIS A 59 -5.25 -7.26 6.12
C HIS A 59 -5.28 -7.19 7.65
N LEU A 60 -4.27 -6.56 8.25
CA LEU A 60 -4.11 -6.45 9.70
C LEU A 60 -5.20 -5.58 10.33
N LEU A 61 -5.49 -4.41 9.73
CA LEU A 61 -6.44 -3.44 10.27
C LEU A 61 -7.91 -3.76 9.95
N LYS A 62 -8.18 -4.71 9.05
CA LYS A 62 -9.54 -5.08 8.64
C LYS A 62 -10.49 -5.39 9.81
N PRO A 63 -10.11 -6.14 10.86
CA PRO A 63 -10.97 -6.40 12.02
C PRO A 63 -11.31 -5.12 12.79
N GLU A 64 -10.34 -4.24 13.01
CA GLU A 64 -10.50 -2.99 13.76
C GLU A 64 -11.34 -1.98 12.99
N LEU A 65 -11.09 -1.83 11.69
CA LEU A 65 -11.92 -1.00 10.80
C LEU A 65 -13.39 -1.46 10.83
N LYS A 66 -13.61 -2.79 10.81
CA LYS A 66 -14.96 -3.34 10.90
C LYS A 66 -15.62 -3.03 12.25
N LYS A 67 -14.89 -3.09 13.36
CA LYS A 67 -15.38 -2.68 14.70
C LYS A 67 -15.74 -1.20 14.73
N GLY A 68 -14.94 -0.35 14.08
CA GLY A 68 -15.23 1.08 13.89
C GLY A 68 -16.33 1.40 12.88
N GLY A 69 -17.02 0.38 12.31
CA GLY A 69 -18.09 0.57 11.33
C GLY A 69 -17.61 0.85 9.90
N VAL A 70 -16.29 0.85 9.65
CA VAL A 70 -15.69 1.10 8.34
C VAL A 70 -15.56 -0.20 7.57
N ARG A 71 -16.29 -0.30 6.45
CA ARG A 71 -16.17 -1.40 5.49
C ARG A 71 -15.51 -0.88 4.22
N ILE A 72 -14.25 -1.18 4.05
CA ILE A 72 -13.45 -0.69 2.93
C ILE A 72 -12.77 -1.85 2.19
N GLY A 73 -12.85 -1.83 0.88
CA GLY A 73 -12.11 -2.74 0.01
C GLY A 73 -10.64 -2.31 -0.12
N ARG A 74 -9.80 -3.22 -0.62
CA ARG A 74 -8.37 -2.98 -0.81
C ARG A 74 -8.09 -1.72 -1.63
N ASP A 75 -8.71 -1.58 -2.79
CA ASP A 75 -8.40 -0.50 -3.73
C ASP A 75 -8.76 0.86 -3.14
N ARG A 76 -9.95 0.98 -2.54
CA ARG A 76 -10.34 2.21 -1.84
C ARG A 76 -9.44 2.50 -0.63
N PHE A 77 -8.96 1.48 0.08
CA PHE A 77 -7.97 1.66 1.16
C PHE A 77 -6.67 2.29 0.63
N PHE A 78 -6.17 1.81 -0.52
CA PHE A 78 -4.99 2.40 -1.16
C PHE A 78 -5.22 3.83 -1.64
N GLU A 79 -6.40 4.15 -2.16
CA GLU A 79 -6.77 5.54 -2.51
C GLU A 79 -6.70 6.45 -1.28
N VAL A 80 -7.27 6.02 -0.14
CA VAL A 80 -7.20 6.78 1.12
C VAL A 80 -5.76 6.95 1.59
N LEU A 81 -4.93 5.90 1.50
CA LEU A 81 -3.50 6.03 1.81
C LEU A 81 -2.80 7.06 0.92
N GLY A 82 -3.14 7.09 -0.37
CA GLY A 82 -2.61 8.08 -1.33
C GLY A 82 -3.09 9.49 -1.02
N GLU A 83 -4.41 9.69 -0.84
CA GLU A 83 -5.02 10.97 -0.49
C GLU A 83 -4.41 11.60 0.79
N ARG A 84 -3.94 10.75 1.70
CA ARG A 84 -3.38 11.15 3.00
C ARG A 84 -1.84 11.12 3.08
N GLY A 85 -1.16 10.89 1.96
CA GLY A 85 0.31 10.82 1.93
C GLY A 85 0.90 9.68 2.77
N LEU A 86 0.14 8.59 2.93
CA LEU A 86 0.54 7.42 3.72
C LEU A 86 1.08 6.27 2.86
N LEU A 87 1.25 6.45 1.56
CA LEU A 87 1.94 5.48 0.72
C LEU A 87 3.44 5.50 1.04
N LEU A 88 4.04 4.32 1.04
CA LEU A 88 5.49 4.22 1.21
C LEU A 88 6.18 4.45 -0.14
N ASP A 89 7.24 5.22 -0.10
CA ASP A 89 8.14 5.34 -1.25
C ASP A 89 8.81 4.00 -1.55
N PRO A 90 8.96 3.67 -2.83
CA PRO A 90 9.70 2.47 -3.22
C PRO A 90 11.14 2.57 -2.69
N LEU A 91 11.66 1.43 -2.21
CA LEU A 91 13.06 1.36 -1.84
C LEU A 91 13.92 1.64 -3.07
N PRO A 92 15.02 2.40 -2.93
CA PRO A 92 16.00 2.53 -4.00
C PRO A 92 16.44 1.12 -4.42
N LYS A 93 16.50 0.89 -5.71
CA LYS A 93 16.99 -0.38 -6.24
C LYS A 93 18.42 -0.58 -5.76
N ALA A 94 18.71 -1.74 -5.19
CA ALA A 94 20.06 -2.10 -4.83
C ALA A 94 20.96 -2.00 -6.09
N PRO A 95 22.15 -1.44 -5.97
CA PRO A 95 23.09 -1.40 -7.08
C PRO A 95 23.36 -2.82 -7.56
N ARG A 96 23.49 -3.00 -8.87
CA ARG A 96 23.85 -4.28 -9.45
C ARG A 96 25.30 -4.58 -9.10
N THR A 97 25.55 -5.45 -8.14
CA THR A 97 26.89 -5.81 -7.64
C THR A 97 27.59 -6.86 -8.50
N THR A 98 26.82 -7.65 -9.25
CA THR A 98 27.34 -8.74 -10.08
C THR A 98 27.68 -8.22 -11.48
N ASN A 99 28.94 -8.32 -11.87
CA ASN A 99 29.42 -8.11 -13.23
C ASN A 99 29.90 -9.43 -13.83
N SER A 100 29.02 -10.08 -14.57
CA SER A 100 29.35 -11.35 -15.26
C SER A 100 30.11 -11.16 -16.58
N ARG A 101 30.34 -9.90 -17.03
CA ARG A 101 31.17 -9.56 -18.18
C ARG A 101 32.55 -9.08 -17.72
N HIS A 102 33.33 -9.98 -17.13
CA HIS A 102 34.69 -9.70 -16.70
C HIS A 102 35.68 -10.52 -17.50
N SER A 103 36.94 -10.07 -17.55
CA SER A 103 38.06 -10.77 -18.21
C SER A 103 38.76 -11.79 -17.32
N LEU A 104 38.23 -12.05 -16.12
CA LEU A 104 38.76 -13.05 -15.22
C LEU A 104 38.55 -14.46 -15.76
N PRO A 105 39.50 -15.40 -15.48
CA PRO A 105 39.38 -16.78 -15.93
C PRO A 105 38.10 -17.42 -15.38
N VAL A 106 37.37 -18.10 -16.26
CA VAL A 106 36.18 -18.87 -15.90
C VAL A 106 36.61 -20.32 -15.71
N PHE A 107 36.43 -20.83 -14.53
CA PHE A 107 36.73 -22.21 -14.22
C PHE A 107 35.61 -23.15 -14.67
N ARG A 108 36.00 -24.38 -15.07
CA ARG A 108 35.05 -25.43 -15.46
C ARG A 108 34.19 -25.81 -14.25
N ASN A 109 32.90 -26.07 -14.48
CA ASN A 109 32.05 -26.67 -13.46
C ASN A 109 32.48 -28.13 -13.20
N LEU A 110 33.07 -28.36 -12.06
CA LEU A 110 33.58 -29.68 -11.66
C LEU A 110 32.48 -30.68 -11.35
N LEU A 111 31.25 -30.20 -11.12
CA LEU A 111 30.10 -31.04 -10.79
C LEU A 111 29.19 -31.34 -12.00
N ALA A 112 29.52 -30.79 -13.20
CA ALA A 112 28.64 -30.91 -14.37
C ALA A 112 28.34 -32.39 -14.78
N ASP A 113 29.33 -33.23 -14.60
CA ASP A 113 29.28 -34.67 -15.03
C ASP A 113 29.23 -35.60 -13.81
N MET A 114 29.01 -35.07 -12.60
CA MET A 114 29.02 -35.85 -11.36
C MET A 114 27.60 -36.08 -10.87
N GLU A 115 27.23 -37.35 -10.72
CA GLU A 115 25.99 -37.73 -10.07
C GLU A 115 26.19 -37.73 -8.54
N VAL A 116 25.50 -36.84 -7.84
CA VAL A 116 25.59 -36.70 -6.38
C VAL A 116 24.43 -37.48 -5.77
N ASP A 117 24.69 -38.68 -5.28
CA ASP A 117 23.69 -39.62 -4.75
C ASP A 117 23.81 -39.87 -3.23
N ALA A 118 24.82 -39.28 -2.58
CA ALA A 118 25.03 -39.41 -1.14
C ALA A 118 25.48 -38.09 -0.48
N PRO A 119 25.24 -37.92 0.82
CA PRO A 119 25.71 -36.74 1.56
C PRO A 119 27.26 -36.71 1.62
N ASN A 120 27.80 -35.48 1.66
CA ASN A 120 29.25 -35.19 1.72
C ASN A 120 30.06 -35.49 0.45
N GLN A 121 29.42 -35.81 -0.66
CA GLN A 121 30.13 -36.00 -1.93
C GLN A 121 30.52 -34.68 -2.61
N ALA A 122 29.74 -33.64 -2.39
CA ALA A 122 30.04 -32.31 -2.91
C ALA A 122 29.84 -31.21 -1.84
N TRP A 123 30.78 -30.28 -1.81
CA TRP A 123 30.68 -29.10 -0.95
C TRP A 123 30.75 -27.85 -1.81
N VAL A 124 29.80 -26.94 -1.61
CA VAL A 124 29.74 -25.65 -2.30
C VAL A 124 29.76 -24.53 -1.25
N SER A 125 30.60 -23.52 -1.46
CA SER A 125 30.66 -22.35 -0.61
C SER A 125 30.56 -21.08 -1.46
N ASP A 126 29.90 -20.06 -0.94
CA ASP A 126 29.81 -18.74 -1.54
C ASP A 126 30.07 -17.67 -0.48
N ILE A 127 30.66 -16.55 -0.90
CA ILE A 127 30.92 -15.38 -0.06
C ILE A 127 29.90 -14.32 -0.44
N THR A 128 28.95 -14.04 0.45
CA THR A 128 27.93 -13.01 0.29
C THR A 128 28.23 -11.76 1.09
#